data_3e9ce70adc7d15cb2be8d3e798ffe3c9
#
_entry.id   3e9ce70adc7d15cb2be8d3e798ffe3c9
#
_cell.length_a   1.000
_cell.length_b   1.000
_cell.length_c   1.000
_cell.angle_alpha   90.00
_cell.angle_beta   90.00
_cell.angle_gamma   90.00
#
_symmetry.space_group_name_H-M   'P 1'
#
loop_
_entity.id
_entity.type
_entity.pdbx_description
1 polymer ?
#
loop_
_entity_poly.entity_id
_entity_poly.type
_entity_poly.pdbx_seq_one_letter_code
_entity_poly.pdbx_strand_id
1 'polypeptide(L)'
;MDTQQAGRVLVAGGGIAGLAVRRALHQHGIPSLTLERRGVQADAGLAINLPGNAVHALSQFGLLDALRAVGSPVRRREYRTERGRLLFAVDEAAFWGTEAGPHCLRRADLLRLLQGDRPPGDIRRGVEIATVRQEPQGVTAGLTDGSTESGGLLVGADGVHSAVRRSLFGEQTLGAAMLASRSWRFMTPNPGVEAWTLWAGAGALFLLIPVDRGEAYGWASVSAGRERGSDPAAIRGAFAPFPRLVRDTLDAVLSQPEAVYHSPLEEVRIPAWTRDRVVLLGDAAHATAPVWAQGAALALEDAGVLARLLAEHADWDRVGPDYERLRRPRVAHVQTMTDRLSRTARMPDWARNVLLPVIGPRSYRTTYGPLRTPAV
;
A
#
# COMPACT_ATOMS: atom_id res chain seq x y z
N MET A 1 -15.85 -15.98 28.80
CA MET A 1 -14.80 -16.13 27.77
C MET A 1 -13.68 -16.94 28.38
N ASP A 2 -13.22 -18.00 27.71
CA ASP A 2 -12.10 -18.79 28.17
C ASP A 2 -10.83 -17.95 28.22
N THR A 3 -9.96 -18.12 29.22
CA THR A 3 -8.72 -17.34 29.39
C THR A 3 -7.81 -17.40 28.17
N GLN A 4 -7.82 -18.48 27.40
CA GLN A 4 -7.13 -18.62 26.11
C GLN A 4 -7.71 -17.72 25.00
N GLN A 5 -8.99 -17.43 25.02
CA GLN A 5 -9.64 -16.55 24.05
C GLN A 5 -9.42 -15.06 24.36
N ALA A 6 -9.29 -14.71 25.64
CA ALA A 6 -9.03 -13.34 26.08
C ALA A 6 -7.64 -12.84 25.66
N GLY A 7 -6.66 -13.72 25.51
CA GLY A 7 -5.30 -13.38 25.05
C GLY A 7 -5.08 -13.49 23.53
N ARG A 8 -6.11 -13.83 22.73
CA ARG A 8 -6.00 -14.00 21.26
C ARG A 8 -6.45 -12.74 20.52
N VAL A 9 -5.71 -12.36 19.48
CA VAL A 9 -6.09 -11.28 18.56
C VAL A 9 -6.76 -11.86 17.32
N LEU A 10 -7.94 -11.35 16.98
CA LEU A 10 -8.59 -11.60 15.68
C LEU A 10 -8.08 -10.61 14.65
N VAL A 11 -7.74 -11.09 13.45
CA VAL A 11 -7.26 -10.23 12.35
C VAL A 11 -8.18 -10.43 11.14
N ALA A 12 -8.90 -9.39 10.75
CA ALA A 12 -9.72 -9.38 9.55
C ALA A 12 -8.87 -9.04 8.32
N GLY A 13 -8.76 -9.97 7.38
CA GLY A 13 -8.03 -9.82 6.13
C GLY A 13 -6.65 -10.50 6.10
N GLY A 14 -6.41 -11.27 5.05
CA GLY A 14 -5.14 -11.97 4.75
C GLY A 14 -4.28 -11.26 3.69
N GLY A 15 -4.42 -9.93 3.54
CA GLY A 15 -3.59 -9.09 2.70
C GLY A 15 -2.25 -8.71 3.36
N ILE A 16 -1.53 -7.76 2.78
CA ILE A 16 -0.21 -7.29 3.31
C ILE A 16 -0.35 -6.85 4.77
N ALA A 17 -1.34 -6.03 5.08
CA ALA A 17 -1.59 -5.50 6.41
C ALA A 17 -1.84 -6.63 7.44
N GLY A 18 -2.79 -7.52 7.16
CA GLY A 18 -3.15 -8.60 8.10
C GLY A 18 -2.05 -9.64 8.28
N LEU A 19 -1.34 -10.02 7.20
CA LEU A 19 -0.19 -10.93 7.31
C LEU A 19 0.98 -10.29 8.08
N ALA A 20 1.19 -8.97 7.92
CA ALA A 20 2.18 -8.23 8.70
C ALA A 20 1.84 -8.23 10.20
N VAL A 21 0.57 -7.94 10.55
CA VAL A 21 0.08 -8.00 11.94
C VAL A 21 0.27 -9.42 12.52
N ARG A 22 -0.19 -10.44 11.81
CA ARG A 22 -0.03 -11.83 12.23
C ARG A 22 1.44 -12.16 12.51
N ARG A 23 2.34 -11.72 11.63
CA ARG A 23 3.77 -11.94 11.79
C ARG A 23 4.34 -11.20 13.00
N ALA A 24 4.01 -9.92 13.14
CA ALA A 24 4.46 -9.09 14.26
C ALA A 24 3.94 -9.63 15.61
N LEU A 25 2.66 -10.00 15.71
CA LEU A 25 2.08 -10.59 16.91
C LEU A 25 2.82 -11.88 17.33
N HIS A 26 3.11 -12.73 16.37
CA HIS A 26 3.86 -13.94 16.66
C HIS A 26 5.28 -13.68 17.17
N GLN A 27 5.98 -12.67 16.66
CA GLN A 27 7.32 -12.31 17.20
C GLN A 27 7.26 -11.96 18.69
N HIS A 28 6.12 -11.46 19.15
CA HIS A 28 5.85 -11.15 20.55
C HIS A 28 5.14 -12.28 21.31
N GLY A 29 4.98 -13.47 20.70
CA GLY A 29 4.30 -14.61 21.35
C GLY A 29 2.79 -14.44 21.55
N ILE A 30 2.17 -13.48 20.87
CA ILE A 30 0.72 -13.19 21.01
C ILE A 30 -0.05 -14.08 20.02
N PRO A 31 -0.97 -14.96 20.50
CA PRO A 31 -1.80 -15.78 19.65
C PRO A 31 -2.72 -14.93 18.76
N SER A 32 -2.88 -15.33 17.49
CA SER A 32 -3.79 -14.64 16.58
C SER A 32 -4.52 -15.62 15.65
N LEU A 33 -5.68 -15.18 15.16
CA LEU A 33 -6.44 -15.88 14.11
C LEU A 33 -6.77 -14.89 13.01
N THR A 34 -6.28 -15.16 11.82
CA THR A 34 -6.58 -14.35 10.63
C THR A 34 -7.81 -14.91 9.91
N LEU A 35 -8.77 -14.04 9.63
CA LEU A 35 -10.01 -14.35 8.91
C LEU A 35 -9.92 -13.74 7.51
N GLU A 36 -9.88 -14.57 6.47
CA GLU A 36 -9.69 -14.13 5.08
C GLU A 36 -10.86 -14.60 4.20
N ARG A 37 -11.50 -13.66 3.50
CA ARG A 37 -12.67 -13.97 2.66
C ARG A 37 -12.35 -14.79 1.41
N ARG A 38 -11.13 -14.69 0.90
CA ARG A 38 -10.72 -15.44 -0.29
C ARG A 38 -10.29 -16.86 0.09
N GLY A 39 -10.79 -17.85 -0.63
CA GLY A 39 -10.43 -19.25 -0.39
C GLY A 39 -8.99 -19.57 -0.77
N VAL A 40 -8.50 -18.94 -1.84
CA VAL A 40 -7.10 -19.04 -2.29
C VAL A 40 -6.50 -17.63 -2.27
N GLN A 41 -5.21 -17.55 -2.01
CA GLN A 41 -4.49 -16.28 -2.08
C GLN A 41 -4.52 -15.76 -3.53
N ALA A 42 -5.51 -14.90 -3.82
CA ALA A 42 -5.64 -14.30 -5.13
C ALA A 42 -4.56 -13.23 -5.28
N ASP A 43 -3.63 -13.48 -6.17
CA ASP A 43 -2.65 -12.50 -6.62
C ASP A 43 -2.98 -12.11 -8.06
N ALA A 44 -3.04 -10.82 -8.32
CA ALA A 44 -3.25 -10.29 -9.67
C ALA A 44 -1.97 -10.36 -10.53
N GLY A 45 -0.92 -11.05 -10.08
CA GLY A 45 0.36 -11.16 -10.79
C GLY A 45 1.16 -9.86 -10.83
N LEU A 46 0.72 -8.79 -10.15
CA LEU A 46 1.37 -7.48 -10.15
C LEU A 46 2.57 -7.42 -9.23
N ALA A 47 3.45 -6.45 -9.48
CA ALA A 47 4.52 -6.10 -8.55
C ALA A 47 4.13 -4.97 -7.58
N ILE A 48 4.99 -4.76 -6.59
CA ILE A 48 4.89 -3.70 -5.61
C ILE A 48 6.25 -3.04 -5.41
N ASN A 49 6.24 -1.71 -5.38
CA ASN A 49 7.41 -0.92 -5.01
C ASN A 49 7.36 -0.63 -3.51
N LEU A 50 8.38 -1.04 -2.80
CA LEU A 50 8.57 -0.82 -1.37
C LEU A 50 9.60 0.29 -1.16
N PRO A 51 9.22 1.46 -0.65
CA PRO A 51 10.17 2.52 -0.28
C PRO A 51 10.96 2.11 0.97
N GLY A 52 12.01 2.86 1.29
CA GLY A 52 12.95 2.50 2.34
C GLY A 52 12.33 2.29 3.72
N ASN A 53 11.29 3.02 4.09
CA ASN A 53 10.58 2.80 5.35
C ASN A 53 9.83 1.44 5.39
N ALA A 54 9.33 0.94 4.25
CA ALA A 54 8.78 -0.41 4.15
C ALA A 54 9.87 -1.47 4.31
N VAL A 55 11.04 -1.26 3.68
CA VAL A 55 12.21 -2.15 3.82
C VAL A 55 12.66 -2.19 5.27
N HIS A 56 12.70 -1.03 5.95
CA HIS A 56 13.03 -0.96 7.37
C HIS A 56 12.00 -1.74 8.23
N ALA A 57 10.71 -1.58 7.99
CA ALA A 57 9.69 -2.34 8.71
C ALA A 57 9.84 -3.87 8.48
N LEU A 58 10.14 -4.29 7.26
CA LEU A 58 10.42 -5.70 6.95
C LEU A 58 11.70 -6.20 7.64
N SER A 59 12.71 -5.36 7.81
CA SER A 59 13.92 -5.74 8.57
C SER A 59 13.61 -6.02 10.03
N GLN A 60 12.71 -5.24 10.64
CA GLN A 60 12.23 -5.51 12.00
C GLN A 60 11.46 -6.83 12.11
N PHE A 61 10.83 -7.28 11.02
CA PHE A 61 10.21 -8.60 10.94
C PHE A 61 11.19 -9.74 10.63
N GLY A 62 12.50 -9.47 10.56
CA GLY A 62 13.53 -10.44 10.21
C GLY A 62 13.47 -10.89 8.75
N LEU A 63 12.95 -10.05 7.85
CA LEU A 63 12.70 -10.40 6.44
C LEU A 63 13.65 -9.71 5.45
N LEU A 64 14.68 -9.00 5.93
CA LEU A 64 15.55 -8.21 5.04
C LEU A 64 16.27 -9.07 4.01
N ASP A 65 16.90 -10.17 4.43
CA ASP A 65 17.65 -11.04 3.53
C ASP A 65 16.72 -11.79 2.57
N ALA A 66 15.57 -12.24 3.05
CA ALA A 66 14.56 -12.87 2.21
C ALA A 66 13.96 -11.88 1.17
N LEU A 67 13.77 -10.61 1.56
CA LEU A 67 13.37 -9.54 0.63
C LEU A 67 14.44 -9.33 -0.45
N ARG A 68 15.72 -9.25 -0.07
CA ARG A 68 16.84 -9.07 -1.00
C ARG A 68 17.00 -10.22 -1.99
N ALA A 69 16.64 -11.43 -1.56
CA ALA A 69 16.71 -12.62 -2.41
C ALA A 69 15.67 -12.64 -3.54
N VAL A 70 14.50 -12.00 -3.35
CA VAL A 70 13.39 -12.03 -4.32
C VAL A 70 13.08 -10.67 -4.92
N GLY A 71 13.56 -9.57 -4.34
CA GLY A 71 13.28 -8.21 -4.78
C GLY A 71 14.46 -7.57 -5.49
N SER A 72 14.17 -6.76 -6.50
CA SER A 72 15.15 -5.95 -7.20
C SER A 72 15.34 -4.60 -6.53
N PRO A 73 16.57 -4.15 -6.23
CA PRO A 73 16.82 -2.85 -5.64
C PRO A 73 16.51 -1.72 -6.62
N VAL A 74 15.74 -0.73 -6.17
CA VAL A 74 15.50 0.51 -6.91
C VAL A 74 16.57 1.52 -6.50
N ARG A 75 17.64 1.62 -7.27
CA ARG A 75 18.79 2.45 -6.93
C ARG A 75 18.63 3.90 -7.36
N ARG A 76 17.84 4.14 -8.40
CA ARG A 76 17.66 5.44 -9.01
C ARG A 76 16.20 5.65 -9.39
N ARG A 77 15.73 6.88 -9.18
CA ARG A 77 14.40 7.32 -9.60
C ARG A 77 14.55 8.48 -10.55
N GLU A 78 13.83 8.46 -11.68
CA GLU A 78 13.88 9.47 -12.72
C GLU A 78 12.49 10.04 -12.99
N TYR A 79 12.42 11.35 -13.09
CA TYR A 79 11.23 12.08 -13.47
C TYR A 79 11.48 12.77 -14.81
N ARG A 80 10.65 12.47 -15.79
CA ARG A 80 10.82 12.90 -17.17
C ARG A 80 9.57 13.61 -17.68
N THR A 81 9.74 14.51 -18.66
CA THR A 81 8.61 15.05 -19.41
C THR A 81 7.96 13.98 -20.28
N GLU A 82 6.77 14.27 -20.83
CA GLU A 82 6.11 13.42 -21.83
C GLU A 82 6.97 13.17 -23.08
N ARG A 83 7.95 14.01 -23.36
CA ARG A 83 8.90 13.86 -24.49
C ARG A 83 10.21 13.17 -24.11
N GLY A 84 10.32 12.66 -22.87
CA GLY A 84 11.46 11.90 -22.38
C GLY A 84 12.61 12.73 -21.83
N ARG A 85 12.56 14.07 -21.84
CA ARG A 85 13.60 14.92 -21.24
C ARG A 85 13.63 14.72 -19.73
N LEU A 86 14.80 14.44 -19.17
CA LEU A 86 14.98 14.33 -17.72
C LEU A 86 14.72 15.68 -17.05
N LEU A 87 13.83 15.69 -16.06
CA LEU A 87 13.56 16.84 -15.19
C LEU A 87 14.48 16.82 -13.98
N PHE A 88 14.49 15.71 -13.25
CA PHE A 88 15.43 15.48 -12.16
C PHE A 88 15.53 13.97 -11.88
N ALA A 89 16.54 13.60 -11.13
CA ALA A 89 16.73 12.24 -10.64
C ALA A 89 17.06 12.24 -9.15
N VAL A 90 16.78 11.13 -8.51
CA VAL A 90 17.12 10.87 -7.10
C VAL A 90 17.95 9.60 -7.04
N ASP A 91 19.08 9.68 -6.36
CA ASP A 91 19.85 8.52 -5.93
C ASP A 91 19.20 7.98 -4.65
N GLU A 92 18.52 6.85 -4.78
CA GLU A 92 17.78 6.22 -3.68
C GLU A 92 18.73 5.64 -2.63
N ALA A 93 19.87 5.11 -3.04
CA ALA A 93 20.86 4.57 -2.13
C ALA A 93 21.52 5.67 -1.28
N ALA A 94 21.88 6.79 -1.90
CA ALA A 94 22.40 7.95 -1.18
C ALA A 94 21.35 8.57 -0.23
N PHE A 95 20.07 8.48 -0.57
CA PHE A 95 18.99 9.04 0.26
C PHE A 95 18.62 8.11 1.43
N TRP A 96 18.34 6.82 1.18
CA TRP A 96 17.86 5.88 2.20
C TRP A 96 18.97 5.17 2.98
N GLY A 97 20.21 5.15 2.44
CA GLY A 97 21.30 4.29 2.88
C GLY A 97 21.21 2.90 2.23
N THR A 98 22.33 2.19 2.25
CA THR A 98 22.45 0.89 1.56
C THR A 98 21.59 -0.21 2.18
N GLU A 99 21.32 -0.11 3.48
CA GLU A 99 20.54 -1.10 4.23
C GLU A 99 19.04 -1.02 3.97
N ALA A 100 18.51 0.20 3.85
CA ALA A 100 17.10 0.50 3.70
C ALA A 100 16.71 0.97 2.29
N GLY A 101 17.50 0.66 1.26
CA GLY A 101 17.21 1.02 -0.12
C GLY A 101 15.88 0.45 -0.59
N PRO A 102 15.09 1.20 -1.39
CA PRO A 102 13.83 0.71 -1.92
C PRO A 102 13.99 -0.54 -2.79
N HIS A 103 12.97 -1.40 -2.79
CA HIS A 103 12.92 -2.62 -3.60
C HIS A 103 11.60 -2.72 -4.37
N CYS A 104 11.66 -3.32 -5.56
CA CYS A 104 10.49 -3.73 -6.31
C CYS A 104 10.46 -5.26 -6.42
N LEU A 105 9.32 -5.88 -6.14
CA LEU A 105 9.16 -7.33 -6.18
C LEU A 105 7.74 -7.69 -6.56
N ARG A 106 7.51 -8.95 -6.94
CA ARG A 106 6.16 -9.44 -7.14
C ARG A 106 5.36 -9.37 -5.83
N ARG A 107 4.13 -8.91 -5.92
CA ARG A 107 3.24 -8.81 -4.74
C ARG A 107 3.02 -10.16 -4.08
N ALA A 108 2.95 -11.24 -4.87
CA ALA A 108 2.87 -12.61 -4.39
C ALA A 108 4.06 -12.99 -3.51
N ASP A 109 5.27 -12.58 -3.90
CA ASP A 109 6.48 -12.84 -3.10
C ASP A 109 6.43 -12.14 -1.75
N LEU A 110 6.01 -10.88 -1.71
CA LEU A 110 5.82 -10.17 -0.45
C LEU A 110 4.81 -10.89 0.47
N LEU A 111 3.69 -11.34 -0.09
CA LEU A 111 2.68 -12.08 0.69
C LEU A 111 3.24 -13.41 1.21
N ARG A 112 4.02 -14.15 0.39
CA ARG A 112 4.70 -15.37 0.82
C ARG A 112 5.72 -15.11 1.93
N LEU A 113 6.53 -14.06 1.82
CA LEU A 113 7.47 -13.64 2.86
C LEU A 113 6.77 -13.32 4.18
N LEU A 114 5.69 -12.55 4.13
CA LEU A 114 4.91 -12.20 5.32
C LEU A 114 4.21 -13.40 5.94
N GLN A 115 3.71 -14.31 5.11
CA GLN A 115 3.06 -15.55 5.58
C GLN A 115 4.07 -16.48 6.28
N GLY A 116 5.28 -16.64 5.69
CA GLY A 116 6.32 -17.55 6.20
C GLY A 116 5.88 -19.02 6.18
N ASP A 117 6.72 -19.89 6.73
CA ASP A 117 6.51 -21.36 6.78
C ASP A 117 5.62 -21.81 7.93
N ARG A 118 4.69 -21.00 8.36
CA ARG A 118 3.85 -21.27 9.53
C ARG A 118 2.70 -22.23 9.22
N PRO A 119 2.25 -23.00 10.25
CA PRO A 119 1.08 -23.85 10.10
C PRO A 119 -0.12 -23.07 9.56
N PRO A 120 -0.89 -23.63 8.63
CA PRO A 120 -2.06 -22.97 8.06
C PRO A 120 -3.20 -22.75 9.07
N GLY A 121 -3.14 -23.34 10.27
CA GLY A 121 -4.19 -23.26 11.28
C GLY A 121 -4.48 -21.85 11.84
N ASP A 122 -3.55 -20.90 11.68
CA ASP A 122 -3.75 -19.52 12.13
C ASP A 122 -4.47 -18.63 11.08
N ILE A 123 -4.86 -19.19 9.93
CA ILE A 123 -5.59 -18.47 8.88
C ILE A 123 -6.81 -19.28 8.48
N ARG A 124 -7.99 -18.77 8.80
CA ARG A 124 -9.27 -19.31 8.32
C ARG A 124 -9.67 -18.59 7.04
N ARG A 125 -9.73 -19.32 5.95
CA ARG A 125 -10.07 -18.81 4.62
C ARG A 125 -11.51 -19.08 4.24
N GLY A 126 -12.03 -18.32 3.27
CA GLY A 126 -13.40 -18.43 2.79
C GLY A 126 -14.44 -17.82 3.74
N VAL A 127 -14.02 -17.00 4.68
CA VAL A 127 -14.91 -16.35 5.67
C VAL A 127 -14.64 -14.85 5.75
N GLU A 128 -15.71 -14.07 5.86
CA GLU A 128 -15.66 -12.62 6.05
C GLU A 128 -16.40 -12.25 7.34
N ILE A 129 -15.98 -11.18 7.99
CA ILE A 129 -16.68 -10.65 9.16
C ILE A 129 -17.97 -9.97 8.69
N ALA A 130 -19.10 -10.45 9.18
CA ALA A 130 -20.42 -9.90 8.94
C ALA A 130 -20.86 -8.96 10.06
N THR A 131 -20.54 -9.29 11.32
CA THR A 131 -20.91 -8.49 12.49
C THR A 131 -19.78 -8.46 13.51
N VAL A 132 -19.71 -7.38 14.29
CA VAL A 132 -18.79 -7.21 15.39
C VAL A 132 -19.56 -6.85 16.65
N ARG A 133 -19.41 -7.62 17.70
CA ARG A 133 -19.96 -7.33 19.03
C ARG A 133 -18.78 -7.15 19.99
N GLN A 134 -18.78 -6.06 20.71
CA GLN A 134 -17.78 -5.73 21.72
C GLN A 134 -18.35 -5.97 23.12
N GLU A 135 -17.50 -6.49 23.97
CA GLU A 135 -17.74 -6.76 25.38
C GLU A 135 -16.61 -6.12 26.22
N PRO A 136 -16.78 -5.89 27.53
CA PRO A 136 -15.77 -5.20 28.31
C PRO A 136 -14.36 -5.82 28.24
N GLN A 137 -14.26 -7.14 28.05
CA GLN A 137 -12.96 -7.84 28.02
C GLN A 137 -12.68 -8.56 26.71
N GLY A 138 -13.41 -8.24 25.62
CA GLY A 138 -13.20 -8.92 24.37
C GLY A 138 -14.10 -8.47 23.23
N VAL A 139 -13.98 -9.22 22.15
CA VAL A 139 -14.74 -8.98 20.92
C VAL A 139 -15.17 -10.32 20.31
N THR A 140 -16.39 -10.37 19.82
CA THR A 140 -16.92 -11.50 19.08
C THR A 140 -17.25 -11.07 17.66
N ALA A 141 -16.66 -11.75 16.69
CA ALA A 141 -16.90 -11.57 15.26
C ALA A 141 -17.89 -12.66 14.78
N GLY A 142 -19.03 -12.25 14.23
CA GLY A 142 -19.92 -13.12 13.48
C GLY A 142 -19.46 -13.21 12.03
N LEU A 143 -19.36 -14.41 11.48
CA LEU A 143 -18.83 -14.68 10.16
C LEU A 143 -19.91 -14.98 9.14
N THR A 144 -19.58 -14.83 7.85
CA THR A 144 -20.52 -15.04 6.73
C THR A 144 -21.02 -16.48 6.59
N ASP A 145 -20.34 -17.45 7.17
CA ASP A 145 -20.76 -18.86 7.22
C ASP A 145 -21.66 -19.21 8.42
N GLY A 146 -22.04 -18.19 9.20
CA GLY A 146 -22.90 -18.33 10.39
C GLY A 146 -22.16 -18.70 11.68
N SER A 147 -20.86 -18.97 11.63
CA SER A 147 -20.06 -19.24 12.82
C SER A 147 -19.59 -17.95 13.51
N THR A 148 -19.03 -18.09 14.70
CA THR A 148 -18.48 -16.97 15.48
C THR A 148 -17.06 -17.27 15.93
N GLU A 149 -16.23 -16.22 16.02
CA GLU A 149 -14.91 -16.27 16.61
C GLU A 149 -14.78 -15.17 17.68
N SER A 150 -14.13 -15.49 18.80
CA SER A 150 -13.95 -14.54 19.91
C SER A 150 -12.46 -14.31 20.17
N GLY A 151 -12.13 -13.11 20.62
CA GLY A 151 -10.77 -12.70 20.96
C GLY A 151 -10.75 -11.54 21.94
N GLY A 152 -9.59 -11.20 22.47
CA GLY A 152 -9.40 -10.03 23.33
C GLY A 152 -9.38 -8.71 22.56
N LEU A 153 -9.03 -8.75 21.26
CA LEU A 153 -8.98 -7.57 20.39
C LEU A 153 -9.22 -8.00 18.93
N LEU A 154 -9.86 -7.14 18.13
CA LEU A 154 -10.05 -7.31 16.70
C LEU A 154 -9.26 -6.24 15.93
N VAL A 155 -8.46 -6.70 14.98
CA VAL A 155 -7.75 -5.85 14.03
C VAL A 155 -8.46 -5.88 12.69
N GLY A 156 -8.98 -4.74 12.23
CA GLY A 156 -9.53 -4.56 10.88
C GLY A 156 -8.41 -4.22 9.89
N ALA A 157 -7.97 -5.22 9.11
CA ALA A 157 -6.96 -5.12 8.06
C ALA A 157 -7.52 -5.58 6.70
N ASP A 158 -8.83 -5.43 6.51
CA ASP A 158 -9.66 -5.95 5.43
C ASP A 158 -9.79 -5.00 4.22
N GLY A 159 -8.89 -4.00 4.16
CA GLY A 159 -8.66 -3.16 2.99
C GLY A 159 -9.63 -1.98 2.86
N VAL A 160 -9.58 -1.33 1.70
CA VAL A 160 -10.29 -0.06 1.45
C VAL A 160 -11.81 -0.19 1.63
N HIS A 161 -12.39 -1.33 1.32
CA HIS A 161 -13.82 -1.63 1.53
C HIS A 161 -14.10 -2.38 2.84
N SER A 162 -13.41 -2.03 3.91
CA SER A 162 -13.45 -2.71 5.20
C SER A 162 -14.86 -2.91 5.75
N ALA A 163 -15.24 -4.16 6.01
CA ALA A 163 -16.46 -4.53 6.70
C ALA A 163 -16.38 -4.19 8.20
N VAL A 164 -15.19 -4.34 8.79
CA VAL A 164 -14.94 -3.96 10.18
C VAL A 164 -15.18 -2.46 10.38
N ARG A 165 -14.64 -1.61 9.48
CA ARG A 165 -14.89 -0.16 9.54
C ARG A 165 -16.36 0.17 9.45
N ARG A 166 -17.10 -0.44 8.51
CA ARG A 166 -18.55 -0.22 8.37
C ARG A 166 -19.31 -0.62 9.62
N SER A 167 -18.96 -1.74 10.24
CA SER A 167 -19.60 -2.20 11.47
C SER A 167 -19.40 -1.24 12.64
N LEU A 168 -18.27 -0.52 12.70
CA LEU A 168 -17.95 0.40 13.79
C LEU A 168 -18.50 1.81 13.60
N PHE A 169 -18.39 2.32 12.38
CA PHE A 169 -18.59 3.74 12.09
C PHE A 169 -19.72 3.99 11.07
N GLY A 170 -20.43 2.93 10.65
CA GLY A 170 -21.44 3.00 9.60
C GLY A 170 -20.82 3.16 8.21
N GLU A 171 -21.66 3.43 7.22
CA GLU A 171 -21.20 3.69 5.85
C GLU A 171 -20.37 4.98 5.82
N GLN A 172 -19.16 4.85 5.34
CA GLN A 172 -18.25 5.98 5.15
C GLN A 172 -18.05 6.22 3.66
N THR A 173 -18.19 7.46 3.24
CA THR A 173 -17.89 7.84 1.86
C THR A 173 -16.39 7.73 1.63
N LEU A 174 -16.01 6.90 0.66
CA LEU A 174 -14.62 6.82 0.19
C LEU A 174 -14.33 8.05 -0.67
N GLY A 175 -13.25 8.76 -0.33
CA GLY A 175 -12.75 9.85 -1.16
C GLY A 175 -12.11 9.29 -2.44
N ALA A 176 -12.38 9.91 -3.59
CA ALA A 176 -11.59 9.66 -4.78
C ALA A 176 -10.24 10.38 -4.66
N ALA A 177 -9.14 9.72 -5.01
CA ALA A 177 -7.85 10.38 -5.06
C ALA A 177 -7.87 11.48 -6.14
N MET A 178 -7.48 12.69 -5.76
CA MET A 178 -7.57 13.87 -6.64
C MET A 178 -6.65 13.84 -7.86
N LEU A 179 -5.72 12.88 -7.93
CA LEU A 179 -4.67 12.83 -8.94
C LEU A 179 -5.10 12.20 -10.26
N ALA A 180 -6.01 11.25 -10.24
CA ALA A 180 -6.47 10.57 -11.45
C ALA A 180 -7.86 10.00 -11.28
N SER A 181 -8.67 10.08 -12.33
CA SER A 181 -9.98 9.42 -12.38
C SER A 181 -9.84 7.94 -12.72
N ARG A 182 -8.77 7.56 -13.41
CA ARG A 182 -8.51 6.18 -13.85
C ARG A 182 -7.05 5.84 -13.79
N SER A 183 -6.76 4.61 -13.36
CA SER A 183 -5.43 4.05 -13.37
C SER A 183 -5.41 2.60 -13.81
N TRP A 184 -4.36 2.22 -14.52
CA TRP A 184 -4.11 0.89 -15.00
C TRP A 184 -2.77 0.40 -14.45
N ARG A 185 -2.73 -0.83 -14.00
CA ARG A 185 -1.54 -1.50 -13.49
C ARG A 185 -1.33 -2.77 -14.28
N PHE A 186 -0.09 -3.05 -14.65
CA PHE A 186 0.23 -4.19 -15.48
C PHE A 186 1.67 -4.65 -15.25
N MET A 187 1.96 -5.86 -15.69
CA MET A 187 3.31 -6.35 -15.90
C MET A 187 3.61 -6.33 -17.40
N THR A 188 4.85 -6.11 -17.76
CA THR A 188 5.30 -6.10 -19.15
C THR A 188 6.73 -6.65 -19.23
N PRO A 189 7.14 -7.26 -20.35
CA PRO A 189 8.56 -7.43 -20.61
C PRO A 189 9.28 -6.09 -20.44
N ASN A 190 10.44 -6.10 -19.80
CA ASN A 190 11.18 -4.86 -19.53
C ASN A 190 11.66 -4.24 -20.87
N PRO A 191 11.15 -3.07 -21.27
CA PRO A 191 11.53 -2.46 -22.54
C PRO A 191 12.90 -1.77 -22.51
N GLY A 192 13.77 -2.10 -21.53
CA GLY A 192 15.10 -1.54 -21.36
C GLY A 192 15.17 -0.42 -20.33
N VAL A 193 14.22 -0.33 -19.39
CA VAL A 193 14.34 0.60 -18.26
C VAL A 193 15.22 0.01 -17.16
N GLU A 194 16.15 0.81 -16.64
CA GLU A 194 17.07 0.42 -15.56
C GLU A 194 16.75 1.11 -14.23
N ALA A 195 15.87 2.11 -14.27
CA ALA A 195 15.48 2.92 -13.14
C ALA A 195 13.96 2.98 -12.98
N TRP A 196 13.50 3.27 -11.78
CA TRP A 196 12.14 3.73 -11.55
C TRP A 196 11.93 5.02 -12.36
N THR A 197 11.15 4.97 -13.41
CA THR A 197 11.03 6.08 -14.36
C THR A 197 9.58 6.51 -14.53
N LEU A 198 9.30 7.77 -14.18
CA LEU A 198 8.00 8.41 -14.38
C LEU A 198 8.08 9.42 -15.52
N TRP A 199 7.26 9.24 -16.52
CA TRP A 199 6.97 10.27 -17.55
C TRP A 199 5.68 10.99 -17.19
N ALA A 200 5.74 12.33 -17.22
CA ALA A 200 4.62 13.18 -16.86
C ALA A 200 4.27 14.13 -18.00
N GLY A 201 3.04 14.02 -18.51
CA GLY A 201 2.45 14.89 -19.52
C GLY A 201 1.23 15.63 -19.00
N ALA A 202 0.60 16.40 -19.87
CA ALA A 202 -0.61 17.16 -19.57
C ALA A 202 -1.79 16.22 -19.23
N GLY A 203 -1.94 15.91 -17.95
CA GLY A 203 -3.02 15.05 -17.44
C GLY A 203 -2.82 13.56 -17.72
N ALA A 204 -1.62 13.11 -18.11
CA ALA A 204 -1.28 11.70 -18.26
C ALA A 204 0.06 11.41 -17.58
N LEU A 205 0.12 10.28 -16.86
CA LEU A 205 1.32 9.79 -16.18
C LEU A 205 1.58 8.36 -16.60
N PHE A 206 2.84 8.03 -16.86
CA PHE A 206 3.26 6.68 -17.17
C PHE A 206 4.50 6.33 -16.37
N LEU A 207 4.44 5.22 -15.66
CA LEU A 207 5.51 4.75 -14.77
C LEU A 207 5.95 3.35 -15.20
N LEU A 208 7.25 3.14 -15.24
CA LEU A 208 7.85 1.80 -15.30
C LEU A 208 8.87 1.63 -14.17
N ILE A 209 8.85 0.44 -13.57
CA ILE A 209 9.79 0.04 -12.52
C ILE A 209 10.33 -1.34 -12.88
N PRO A 210 11.66 -1.52 -13.02
CA PRO A 210 12.23 -2.85 -13.20
C PRO A 210 11.88 -3.74 -12.00
N VAL A 211 11.36 -4.94 -12.25
CA VAL A 211 11.12 -5.96 -11.21
C VAL A 211 12.25 -6.97 -11.20
N ASP A 212 12.72 -7.32 -12.38
CA ASP A 212 13.91 -8.13 -12.63
C ASP A 212 14.49 -7.80 -14.01
N ARG A 213 15.42 -8.62 -14.52
CA ARG A 213 16.04 -8.39 -15.84
C ARG A 213 15.08 -8.62 -17.01
N GLY A 214 14.01 -9.36 -16.80
CA GLY A 214 13.05 -9.75 -17.85
C GLY A 214 11.77 -8.92 -17.81
N GLU A 215 11.37 -8.37 -16.68
CA GLU A 215 10.07 -7.75 -16.48
C GLU A 215 10.13 -6.38 -15.81
N ALA A 216 9.12 -5.57 -16.12
CA ALA A 216 8.86 -4.30 -15.46
C ALA A 216 7.39 -4.22 -14.99
N TYR A 217 7.19 -3.60 -13.86
CA TYR A 217 5.88 -3.18 -13.39
C TYR A 217 5.53 -1.85 -14.01
N GLY A 218 4.35 -1.75 -14.59
CA GLY A 218 3.81 -0.55 -15.20
C GLY A 218 2.60 0.00 -14.46
N TRP A 219 2.52 1.33 -14.43
CA TRP A 219 1.35 2.07 -13.99
C TRP A 219 1.11 3.25 -14.93
N ALA A 220 -0.11 3.34 -15.41
CA ALA A 220 -0.55 4.45 -16.25
C ALA A 220 -1.76 5.12 -15.62
N SER A 221 -1.88 6.44 -15.75
CA SER A 221 -3.07 7.16 -15.30
C SER A 221 -3.38 8.34 -16.20
N VAL A 222 -4.67 8.67 -16.27
CA VAL A 222 -5.20 9.82 -17.00
C VAL A 222 -6.16 10.58 -16.11
N SER A 223 -6.04 11.92 -16.09
CA SER A 223 -6.88 12.79 -15.27
C SER A 223 -8.30 12.91 -15.82
N ALA A 224 -9.25 13.16 -14.92
CA ALA A 224 -10.65 13.41 -15.29
C ALA A 224 -10.80 14.54 -16.30
N GLY A 225 -11.67 14.38 -17.31
CA GLY A 225 -11.99 15.36 -18.34
C GLY A 225 -11.32 15.12 -19.70
N ARG A 226 -10.32 14.24 -19.79
CA ARG A 226 -9.69 13.84 -21.07
C ARG A 226 -10.20 12.54 -21.66
N GLU A 227 -11.07 11.83 -20.96
CA GLU A 227 -11.61 10.56 -21.43
C GLU A 227 -13.13 10.51 -21.52
N ARG A 228 -13.60 10.07 -22.66
CA ARG A 228 -14.94 9.53 -22.85
C ARG A 228 -14.82 8.00 -22.96
N GLY A 229 -14.96 7.30 -21.81
CA GLY A 229 -15.02 5.85 -21.82
C GLY A 229 -13.69 5.12 -21.48
N SER A 230 -13.75 3.80 -21.39
CA SER A 230 -12.60 2.86 -21.27
C SER A 230 -12.05 2.44 -22.64
N ASP A 231 -12.30 3.24 -23.67
CA ASP A 231 -11.87 2.94 -25.03
C ASP A 231 -10.33 2.92 -25.14
N PRO A 232 -9.71 1.82 -25.58
CA PRO A 232 -8.27 1.75 -25.83
C PRO A 232 -7.74 2.84 -26.78
N ALA A 233 -8.55 3.31 -27.73
CA ALA A 233 -8.16 4.39 -28.64
C ALA A 233 -8.00 5.72 -27.91
N ALA A 234 -8.88 6.04 -26.98
CA ALA A 234 -8.78 7.24 -26.14
C ALA A 234 -7.55 7.21 -25.22
N ILE A 235 -7.23 6.03 -24.67
CA ILE A 235 -6.03 5.81 -23.87
C ILE A 235 -4.78 6.08 -24.72
N ARG A 236 -4.68 5.47 -25.92
CA ARG A 236 -3.56 5.73 -26.85
C ARG A 236 -3.40 7.20 -27.18
N GLY A 237 -4.51 7.90 -27.41
CA GLY A 237 -4.51 9.34 -27.68
C GLY A 237 -3.87 10.17 -26.57
N ALA A 238 -4.11 9.84 -25.31
CA ALA A 238 -3.53 10.54 -24.17
C ALA A 238 -1.99 10.39 -24.09
N PHE A 239 -1.45 9.28 -24.58
CA PHE A 239 -0.02 8.97 -24.58
C PHE A 239 0.68 9.21 -25.93
N ALA A 240 -0.01 9.75 -26.94
CA ALA A 240 0.58 10.02 -28.25
C ALA A 240 1.85 10.89 -28.22
N PRO A 241 1.98 11.92 -27.32
CA PRO A 241 3.20 12.73 -27.22
C PRO A 241 4.37 12.02 -26.54
N PHE A 242 4.16 10.86 -25.92
CA PHE A 242 5.17 10.17 -25.11
C PHE A 242 6.22 9.47 -25.97
N PRO A 243 7.40 9.12 -25.43
CA PRO A 243 8.43 8.42 -26.17
C PRO A 243 7.94 7.12 -26.81
N ARG A 244 8.59 6.69 -27.87
CA ARG A 244 8.25 5.45 -28.57
C ARG A 244 8.19 4.25 -27.61
N LEU A 245 9.17 4.15 -26.70
CA LEU A 245 9.19 3.13 -25.65
C LEU A 245 7.87 3.06 -24.86
N VAL A 246 7.32 4.20 -24.43
CA VAL A 246 6.05 4.27 -23.67
C VAL A 246 4.87 3.83 -24.55
N ARG A 247 4.81 4.29 -25.80
CA ARG A 247 3.74 3.96 -26.74
C ARG A 247 3.74 2.49 -27.10
N ASP A 248 4.92 1.96 -27.46
CA ASP A 248 5.07 0.53 -27.82
C ASP A 248 4.71 -0.38 -26.62
N THR A 249 5.12 0.01 -25.39
CA THR A 249 4.73 -0.71 -24.18
C THR A 249 3.22 -0.66 -23.96
N LEU A 250 2.61 0.52 -24.09
CA LEU A 250 1.16 0.68 -23.93
C LEU A 250 0.38 -0.14 -24.96
N ASP A 251 0.82 -0.16 -26.23
CA ASP A 251 0.19 -0.94 -27.28
C ASP A 251 0.26 -2.44 -27.02
N ALA A 252 1.41 -2.93 -26.55
CA ALA A 252 1.57 -4.32 -26.15
C ALA A 252 0.63 -4.69 -24.98
N VAL A 253 0.52 -3.82 -23.99
CA VAL A 253 -0.36 -4.02 -22.82
C VAL A 253 -1.84 -3.98 -23.20
N LEU A 254 -2.25 -3.05 -24.05
CA LEU A 254 -3.65 -2.93 -24.50
C LEU A 254 -4.06 -4.05 -25.48
N SER A 255 -3.11 -4.80 -26.03
CA SER A 255 -3.42 -6.02 -26.81
C SER A 255 -3.82 -7.21 -25.94
N GLN A 256 -3.59 -7.14 -24.62
CA GLN A 256 -3.91 -8.17 -23.63
C GLN A 256 -4.70 -7.55 -22.45
N PRO A 257 -5.94 -7.10 -22.70
CA PRO A 257 -6.71 -6.33 -21.70
C PRO A 257 -6.99 -7.12 -20.41
N GLU A 258 -6.98 -8.44 -20.46
CA GLU A 258 -7.13 -9.34 -19.30
C GLU A 258 -5.94 -9.29 -18.33
N ALA A 259 -4.75 -8.87 -18.82
CA ALA A 259 -3.55 -8.69 -18.01
C ALA A 259 -3.47 -7.29 -17.36
N VAL A 260 -4.44 -6.44 -17.66
CA VAL A 260 -4.48 -5.05 -17.15
C VAL A 260 -5.41 -4.96 -15.95
N TYR A 261 -4.83 -4.65 -14.80
CA TYR A 261 -5.63 -4.39 -13.61
C TYR A 261 -6.08 -2.93 -13.56
N HIS A 262 -7.38 -2.73 -13.65
CA HIS A 262 -8.02 -1.42 -13.49
C HIS A 262 -8.63 -1.30 -12.09
N SER A 263 -8.32 -0.21 -11.37
CA SER A 263 -8.99 0.11 -10.13
C SER A 263 -9.13 1.63 -9.97
N PRO A 264 -10.23 2.10 -9.36
CA PRO A 264 -10.30 3.48 -8.93
C PRO A 264 -9.18 3.76 -7.90
N LEU A 265 -8.77 5.01 -7.83
CA LEU A 265 -7.88 5.48 -6.77
C LEU A 265 -8.75 6.02 -5.64
N GLU A 266 -8.92 5.20 -4.61
CA GLU A 266 -9.74 5.51 -3.45
C GLU A 266 -8.86 5.90 -2.26
N GLU A 267 -9.37 6.83 -1.44
CA GLU A 267 -8.74 7.23 -0.19
C GLU A 267 -9.71 7.03 0.97
N VAL A 268 -9.13 6.70 2.12
CA VAL A 268 -9.87 6.60 3.39
C VAL A 268 -9.31 7.66 4.34
N ARG A 269 -10.21 8.55 4.78
CA ARG A 269 -9.89 9.60 5.77
C ARG A 269 -11.01 9.64 6.79
N ILE A 270 -10.83 8.92 7.88
CA ILE A 270 -11.83 8.81 8.95
C ILE A 270 -11.35 9.46 10.25
N PRO A 271 -12.26 9.98 11.08
CA PRO A 271 -11.90 10.73 12.30
C PRO A 271 -11.27 9.85 13.39
N ALA A 272 -11.63 8.57 13.44
CA ALA A 272 -11.09 7.61 14.42
C ALA A 272 -10.77 6.28 13.75
N TRP A 273 -9.69 5.64 14.20
CA TRP A 273 -9.27 4.30 13.72
C TRP A 273 -9.55 3.21 14.76
N THR A 274 -9.95 3.63 15.94
CA THR A 274 -10.15 2.72 17.07
C THR A 274 -11.46 2.97 17.75
N ARG A 275 -12.07 1.90 18.26
CA ARG A 275 -13.22 1.95 19.16
C ARG A 275 -13.16 0.73 20.08
N ASP A 276 -13.00 1.00 21.38
CA ASP A 276 -12.90 -0.05 22.41
C ASP A 276 -11.86 -1.12 22.03
N ARG A 277 -12.29 -2.37 21.83
CA ARG A 277 -11.45 -3.53 21.49
C ARG A 277 -11.27 -3.74 19.98
N VAL A 278 -11.52 -2.74 19.18
CA VAL A 278 -11.33 -2.84 17.71
C VAL A 278 -10.39 -1.75 17.22
N VAL A 279 -9.37 -2.16 16.43
CA VAL A 279 -8.37 -1.30 15.83
C VAL A 279 -8.36 -1.50 14.32
N LEU A 280 -8.50 -0.42 13.54
CA LEU A 280 -8.30 -0.44 12.10
C LEU A 280 -6.86 -0.08 11.75
N LEU A 281 -6.28 -0.71 10.72
CA LEU A 281 -4.96 -0.36 10.20
C LEU A 281 -4.85 -0.56 8.68
N GLY A 282 -3.78 -0.01 8.11
CA GLY A 282 -3.57 -0.04 6.67
C GLY A 282 -4.71 0.60 5.90
N ASP A 283 -5.07 0.05 4.74
CA ASP A 283 -6.11 0.61 3.87
C ASP A 283 -7.50 0.64 4.52
N ALA A 284 -7.75 -0.18 5.54
CA ALA A 284 -9.01 -0.13 6.29
C ALA A 284 -9.16 1.18 7.09
N ALA A 285 -8.05 1.75 7.56
CA ALA A 285 -8.01 2.98 8.33
C ALA A 285 -7.68 4.23 7.50
N HIS A 286 -6.76 4.08 6.53
CA HIS A 286 -6.12 5.25 5.89
C HIS A 286 -5.59 4.98 4.48
N ALA A 287 -6.35 4.27 3.64
CA ALA A 287 -5.97 4.08 2.24
C ALA A 287 -5.53 5.41 1.60
N THR A 288 -4.38 5.39 0.94
CA THR A 288 -3.79 6.57 0.30
C THR A 288 -3.57 6.33 -1.18
N ALA A 289 -3.60 7.40 -1.98
CA ALA A 289 -3.24 7.32 -3.38
C ALA A 289 -1.81 6.74 -3.57
N PRO A 290 -1.58 5.87 -4.56
CA PRO A 290 -0.34 5.09 -4.70
C PRO A 290 0.89 5.90 -5.13
N VAL A 291 0.76 7.22 -5.28
CA VAL A 291 1.80 8.11 -5.85
C VAL A 291 3.12 8.11 -5.08
N TRP A 292 3.09 7.84 -3.79
CA TRP A 292 4.28 7.76 -2.94
C TRP A 292 4.65 6.32 -2.58
N ALA A 293 3.92 5.32 -3.09
CA ALA A 293 4.08 3.90 -2.73
C ALA A 293 4.00 3.64 -1.20
N GLN A 294 3.20 4.42 -0.47
CA GLN A 294 3.17 4.39 0.99
C GLN A 294 2.12 3.46 1.60
N GLY A 295 1.10 3.00 0.85
CA GLY A 295 0.03 2.18 1.44
C GLY A 295 0.56 0.93 2.16
N ALA A 296 1.38 0.12 1.47
CA ALA A 296 1.98 -1.06 2.09
C ALA A 296 3.02 -0.69 3.17
N ALA A 297 3.78 0.39 2.97
CA ALA A 297 4.79 0.83 3.94
C ALA A 297 4.15 1.21 5.28
N LEU A 298 3.10 2.04 5.23
CA LEU A 298 2.35 2.44 6.42
C LEU A 298 1.73 1.22 7.12
N ALA A 299 1.15 0.28 6.35
CA ALA A 299 0.55 -0.93 6.91
C ALA A 299 1.58 -1.85 7.59
N LEU A 300 2.79 -1.97 7.06
CA LEU A 300 3.89 -2.71 7.70
C LEU A 300 4.33 -2.04 9.00
N GLU A 301 4.48 -0.73 9.00
CA GLU A 301 4.80 0.05 10.20
C GLU A 301 3.67 -0.04 11.25
N ASP A 302 2.41 0.04 10.82
CA ASP A 302 1.24 -0.11 11.68
C ASP A 302 1.27 -1.43 12.44
N ALA A 303 1.58 -2.51 11.71
CA ALA A 303 1.65 -3.85 12.27
C ALA A 303 2.72 -3.98 13.36
N GLY A 304 3.90 -3.41 13.13
CA GLY A 304 4.98 -3.40 14.12
C GLY A 304 4.62 -2.63 15.38
N VAL A 305 4.09 -1.40 15.21
CA VAL A 305 3.69 -0.54 16.34
C VAL A 305 2.56 -1.19 17.15
N LEU A 306 1.53 -1.73 16.49
CA LEU A 306 0.40 -2.36 17.18
C LEU A 306 0.84 -3.59 17.97
N ALA A 307 1.66 -4.47 17.37
CA ALA A 307 2.11 -5.68 18.05
C ALA A 307 3.01 -5.35 19.27
N ARG A 308 3.86 -4.35 19.17
CA ARG A 308 4.66 -3.87 20.28
C ARG A 308 3.79 -3.34 21.42
N LEU A 309 2.81 -2.50 21.13
CA LEU A 309 1.89 -1.98 22.15
C LEU A 309 1.11 -3.10 22.85
N LEU A 310 0.64 -4.11 22.09
CA LEU A 310 -0.05 -5.27 22.66
C LEU A 310 0.87 -6.10 23.56
N ALA A 311 2.16 -6.15 23.29
CA ALA A 311 3.14 -6.84 24.14
C ALA A 311 3.52 -6.03 25.39
N GLU A 312 3.55 -4.70 25.30
CA GLU A 312 3.92 -3.79 26.40
C GLU A 312 2.77 -3.54 27.40
N HIS A 313 1.52 -3.56 26.93
CA HIS A 313 0.36 -3.30 27.77
C HIS A 313 -0.25 -4.58 28.34
N ALA A 314 -0.33 -4.67 29.66
CA ALA A 314 -1.06 -5.74 30.34
C ALA A 314 -2.59 -5.65 30.11
N ASP A 315 -3.10 -4.42 29.96
CA ASP A 315 -4.49 -4.13 29.61
C ASP A 315 -4.58 -3.54 28.20
N TRP A 316 -5.31 -4.21 27.32
CA TRP A 316 -5.45 -3.83 25.94
C TRP A 316 -6.44 -2.68 25.69
N ASP A 317 -7.14 -2.16 26.70
CA ASP A 317 -8.06 -1.03 26.54
C ASP A 317 -7.33 0.24 26.10
N ARG A 318 -6.05 0.37 26.45
CA ARG A 318 -5.23 1.54 26.08
C ARG A 318 -4.52 1.40 24.74
N VAL A 319 -4.44 0.21 24.19
CA VAL A 319 -3.68 -0.08 22.94
C VAL A 319 -4.21 0.72 21.77
N GLY A 320 -5.54 0.76 21.59
CA GLY A 320 -6.15 1.50 20.48
C GLY A 320 -5.81 3.00 20.47
N PRO A 321 -6.11 3.74 21.55
CA PRO A 321 -5.76 5.17 21.66
C PRO A 321 -4.26 5.45 21.48
N ASP A 322 -3.38 4.65 22.08
CA ASP A 322 -1.93 4.85 21.97
C ASP A 322 -1.42 4.55 20.55
N TYR A 323 -1.94 3.50 19.90
CA TYR A 323 -1.66 3.20 18.50
C TYR A 323 -2.05 4.37 17.60
N GLU A 324 -3.27 4.87 17.71
CA GLU A 324 -3.76 5.98 16.90
C GLU A 324 -2.94 7.25 17.13
N ARG A 325 -2.60 7.57 18.35
CA ARG A 325 -1.76 8.73 18.71
C ARG A 325 -0.37 8.65 18.07
N LEU A 326 0.24 7.47 18.04
CA LEU A 326 1.57 7.26 17.44
C LEU A 326 1.55 7.30 15.92
N ARG A 327 0.51 6.70 15.29
CA ARG A 327 0.49 6.49 13.85
C ARG A 327 -0.11 7.64 13.05
N ARG A 328 -1.10 8.35 13.62
CA ARG A 328 -1.84 9.40 12.93
C ARG A 328 -0.96 10.53 12.37
N PRO A 329 0.06 11.05 13.07
CA PRO A 329 0.92 12.10 12.52
C PRO A 329 1.65 11.67 11.24
N ARG A 330 2.11 10.42 11.18
CA ARG A 330 2.85 9.87 10.04
C ARG A 330 1.95 9.65 8.83
N VAL A 331 0.76 9.13 9.03
CA VAL A 331 -0.26 9.00 7.98
C VAL A 331 -0.72 10.37 7.48
N ALA A 332 -0.99 11.32 8.36
CA ALA A 332 -1.37 12.69 8.02
C ALA A 332 -0.29 13.40 7.18
N HIS A 333 0.99 13.14 7.48
CA HIS A 333 2.09 13.64 6.66
C HIS A 333 2.00 13.13 5.21
N VAL A 334 1.81 11.81 5.00
CA VAL A 334 1.69 11.21 3.67
C VAL A 334 0.47 11.76 2.93
N GLN A 335 -0.68 11.87 3.58
CA GLN A 335 -1.90 12.44 3.01
C GLN A 335 -1.69 13.92 2.62
N THR A 336 -1.02 14.71 3.46
CA THR A 336 -0.68 16.11 3.16
C THR A 336 0.23 16.22 1.95
N MET A 337 1.22 15.35 1.80
CA MET A 337 2.11 15.33 0.64
C MET A 337 1.35 14.94 -0.64
N THR A 338 0.39 14.02 -0.53
CA THR A 338 -0.50 13.65 -1.64
C THR A 338 -1.36 14.83 -2.09
N ASP A 339 -1.94 15.59 -1.14
CA ASP A 339 -2.73 16.79 -1.44
C ASP A 339 -1.88 17.88 -2.11
N ARG A 340 -0.65 18.07 -1.66
CA ARG A 340 0.30 19.03 -2.28
C ARG A 340 0.64 18.62 -3.72
N LEU A 341 0.92 17.34 -3.94
CA LEU A 341 1.21 16.83 -5.28
C LEU A 341 0.01 17.00 -6.22
N SER A 342 -1.20 16.73 -5.73
CA SER A 342 -2.45 16.91 -6.49
C SER A 342 -2.64 18.35 -6.97
N ARG A 343 -2.27 19.34 -6.15
CA ARG A 343 -2.28 20.77 -6.54
C ARG A 343 -1.22 21.07 -7.59
N THR A 344 -0.01 20.53 -7.42
CA THR A 344 1.09 20.73 -8.37
C THR A 344 0.80 20.08 -9.72
N ALA A 345 0.09 18.95 -9.75
CA ALA A 345 -0.30 18.25 -10.98
C ALA A 345 -1.25 19.09 -11.88
N ARG A 346 -1.91 20.12 -11.32
CA ARG A 346 -2.76 21.06 -12.07
C ARG A 346 -2.00 22.21 -12.72
N MET A 347 -0.68 22.31 -12.48
CA MET A 347 0.14 23.36 -13.09
C MET A 347 0.26 23.14 -14.60
N PRO A 348 0.31 24.22 -15.40
CA PRO A 348 0.64 24.12 -16.82
C PRO A 348 1.97 23.41 -17.03
N ASP A 349 2.08 22.61 -18.10
CA ASP A 349 3.27 21.81 -18.39
C ASP A 349 4.56 22.63 -18.47
N TRP A 350 4.49 23.82 -19.07
CA TRP A 350 5.65 24.70 -19.17
C TRP A 350 6.18 25.11 -17.79
N ALA A 351 5.28 25.46 -16.86
CA ALA A 351 5.65 25.87 -15.50
C ALA A 351 6.23 24.69 -14.73
N ARG A 352 5.57 23.53 -14.80
CA ARG A 352 6.04 22.27 -14.21
C ARG A 352 7.44 21.92 -14.73
N ASN A 353 7.66 21.98 -16.04
CA ASN A 353 8.91 21.58 -16.68
C ASN A 353 10.08 22.54 -16.39
N VAL A 354 9.81 23.77 -15.97
CA VAL A 354 10.82 24.74 -15.51
C VAL A 354 11.09 24.59 -14.02
N LEU A 355 10.06 24.35 -13.22
CA LEU A 355 10.18 24.33 -11.76
C LEU A 355 10.68 23.00 -11.20
N LEU A 356 10.21 21.87 -11.73
CA LEU A 356 10.55 20.55 -11.18
C LEU A 356 12.05 20.24 -11.15
N PRO A 357 12.89 20.63 -12.10
CA PRO A 357 14.34 20.42 -11.97
C PRO A 357 14.94 21.02 -10.69
N VAL A 358 14.38 22.11 -10.19
CA VAL A 358 14.86 22.81 -8.99
C VAL A 358 14.14 22.33 -7.72
N ILE A 359 12.80 22.28 -7.78
CA ILE A 359 12.00 21.96 -6.59
C ILE A 359 11.82 20.45 -6.37
N GLY A 360 11.92 19.63 -7.42
CA GLY A 360 11.67 18.20 -7.37
C GLY A 360 12.52 17.45 -6.34
N PRO A 361 13.86 17.61 -6.34
CA PRO A 361 14.71 16.98 -5.33
C PRO A 361 14.39 17.43 -3.90
N ARG A 362 13.99 18.70 -3.70
CA ARG A 362 13.56 19.23 -2.40
C ARG A 362 12.22 18.63 -2.00
N SER A 363 11.27 18.57 -2.92
CA SER A 363 9.96 17.95 -2.69
C SER A 363 10.09 16.48 -2.31
N TYR A 364 10.97 15.73 -2.98
CA TYR A 364 11.29 14.35 -2.63
C TYR A 364 11.78 14.23 -1.19
N ARG A 365 12.77 15.05 -0.83
CA ARG A 365 13.32 15.07 0.54
C ARG A 365 12.29 15.46 1.59
N THR A 366 11.42 16.44 1.30
CA THR A 366 10.35 16.86 2.21
C THR A 366 9.32 15.75 2.42
N THR A 367 9.03 14.97 1.38
CA THR A 367 8.07 13.87 1.45
C THR A 367 8.63 12.67 2.20
N TYR A 368 9.81 12.22 1.81
CA TYR A 368 10.38 10.97 2.36
C TYR A 368 11.31 11.19 3.56
N GLY A 369 11.80 12.41 3.78
CA GLY A 369 12.72 12.71 4.90
C GLY A 369 12.19 12.27 6.26
N PRO A 370 10.97 12.69 6.66
CA PRO A 370 10.37 12.26 7.93
C PRO A 370 10.12 10.76 8.03
N LEU A 371 10.02 10.06 6.88
CA LEU A 371 9.77 8.63 6.81
C LEU A 371 11.04 7.77 6.97
N ARG A 372 12.23 8.38 6.95
CA ARG A 372 13.50 7.70 7.19
C ARG A 372 13.68 7.28 8.66
N THR A 373 13.11 8.04 9.57
CA THR A 373 13.09 7.66 10.98
C THR A 373 12.13 6.48 11.17
N PRO A 374 12.52 5.42 11.88
CA PRO A 374 11.63 4.31 12.20
C PRO A 374 10.32 4.80 12.81
N ALA A 375 9.24 4.08 12.52
CA ALA A 375 8.00 4.25 13.27
C ALA A 375 8.22 3.64 14.65
N VAL A 376 8.19 4.47 15.66
CA VAL A 376 8.46 4.06 17.06
C VAL A 376 7.28 3.28 17.61
#